data_d49271426158b07c9ee0c67dd069eba3
#
_entry.id   d49271426158b07c9ee0c67dd069eba3
#
_cell.length_a   1.000
_cell.length_b   1.000
_cell.length_c   1.000
_cell.angle_alpha   90.00
_cell.angle_beta   90.00
_cell.angle_gamma   90.00
#
_symmetry.space_group_name_H-M   'P 1'
#
loop_
_entity.id
_entity.type
_entity.pdbx_description
1 polymer ?
#
loop_
_entity_poly.entity_id
_entity_poly.type
_entity_poly.pdbx_seq_one_letter_code
_entity_poly.pdbx_strand_id
1 'polypeptide(L)'
;MWEKLAVSGVCHAPDNSADRMHEGCGVCDPEQKSGETTMTDPLVMGADTVVACDGKILGKPADTEAAAAMLTMLQGRGHEVYTGVTILYEENGERKTLTFHEKTTVHFYPMTDAQIREYVATGDPMDKAGSYGIQGFCARYIRGIEGDYNNVVGLPVGRVYQELHGLRLV
;
A
#
# COMPACT_ATOMS: atom_id res chain seq x y z
N MET A 1 0.96 -20.94 2.17
CA MET A 1 -0.27 -20.31 2.70
C MET A 1 -0.65 -19.02 1.96
N TRP A 2 0.07 -18.64 0.90
CA TRP A 2 -0.11 -17.39 0.12
C TRP A 2 -0.76 -17.58 -1.26
N GLU A 3 -1.16 -18.80 -1.63
CA GLU A 3 -1.67 -19.12 -2.98
C GLU A 3 -3.15 -18.76 -3.25
N LYS A 4 -3.85 -18.09 -2.32
CA LYS A 4 -5.29 -17.80 -2.45
C LYS A 4 -5.70 -16.35 -2.13
N LEU A 5 -4.86 -15.36 -2.40
CA LEU A 5 -5.32 -13.96 -2.37
C LEU A 5 -5.83 -13.58 -3.77
N ALA A 6 -7.14 -13.54 -3.90
CA ALA A 6 -7.80 -13.05 -5.12
C ALA A 6 -7.57 -11.54 -5.26
N VAL A 7 -6.99 -11.16 -6.37
CA VAL A 7 -6.76 -9.75 -6.74
C VAL A 7 -8.09 -9.10 -7.10
N SER A 8 -8.59 -8.22 -6.27
CA SER A 8 -9.74 -7.37 -6.59
C SER A 8 -9.30 -5.91 -6.67
N GLY A 9 -9.08 -5.43 -7.86
CA GLY A 9 -8.80 -4.01 -8.13
C GLY A 9 -7.90 -3.82 -9.35
N VAL A 10 -8.49 -3.64 -10.52
CA VAL A 10 -7.76 -3.23 -11.73
C VAL A 10 -7.79 -1.72 -11.81
N CYS A 11 -6.65 -1.06 -11.58
CA CYS A 11 -6.50 0.36 -11.89
C CYS A 11 -6.11 0.52 -13.37
N HIS A 12 -6.96 1.22 -14.15
CA HIS A 12 -6.62 1.67 -15.49
C HIS A 12 -5.85 3.00 -15.41
N ALA A 13 -4.75 3.10 -16.13
CA ALA A 13 -4.05 4.36 -16.34
C ALA A 13 -4.87 5.28 -17.27
N PRO A 14 -4.94 6.59 -16.99
CA PRO A 14 -5.66 7.52 -17.87
C PRO A 14 -4.87 7.83 -19.14
N ASP A 15 -5.61 7.92 -20.24
CA ASP A 15 -5.17 8.37 -21.57
C ASP A 15 -4.64 9.81 -21.52
N ASN A 16 -3.43 10.02 -22.03
CA ASN A 16 -2.74 11.29 -22.00
C ASN A 16 -2.96 12.02 -23.34
N SER A 17 -4.04 12.79 -23.43
CA SER A 17 -4.24 13.76 -24.49
C SER A 17 -4.57 15.15 -23.94
N ALA A 18 -3.57 16.03 -23.79
CA ALA A 18 -3.76 17.49 -23.96
C ALA A 18 -2.43 18.25 -23.92
N ASP A 19 -2.08 18.71 -25.09
CA ASP A 19 -1.23 19.79 -25.50
C ASP A 19 -1.45 21.10 -24.72
N ARG A 20 -0.38 21.74 -24.21
CA ARG A 20 -0.17 23.20 -24.28
C ARG A 20 1.18 23.66 -23.77
N MET A 21 1.81 24.43 -24.64
CA MET A 21 3.06 25.18 -24.57
C MET A 21 3.31 25.96 -23.29
N HIS A 22 4.57 25.97 -22.84
CA HIS A 22 5.22 27.19 -22.30
C HIS A 22 6.71 27.19 -22.72
N GLU A 23 7.11 28.30 -23.36
CA GLU A 23 8.46 28.59 -23.81
C GLU A 23 9.40 28.97 -22.66
N GLY A 24 10.66 28.54 -22.78
CA GLY A 24 11.81 29.34 -22.30
C GLY A 24 12.49 28.93 -21.01
N CYS A 25 13.43 27.99 -21.08
CA CYS A 25 14.70 28.11 -20.36
C CYS A 25 15.76 27.32 -21.11
N GLY A 26 16.83 27.99 -21.54
CA GLY A 26 17.84 27.44 -22.41
C GLY A 26 18.86 26.55 -21.72
N VAL A 27 19.56 25.79 -22.57
CA VAL A 27 20.78 25.00 -22.33
C VAL A 27 20.55 23.65 -21.65
N CYS A 28 20.13 22.68 -22.43
CA CYS A 28 20.49 21.28 -22.22
C CYS A 28 21.14 20.76 -23.51
N ASP A 29 22.33 20.20 -23.38
CA ASP A 29 23.11 19.60 -24.46
C ASP A 29 22.32 18.46 -25.13
N PRO A 30 22.26 18.40 -26.48
CA PRO A 30 21.52 17.39 -27.18
C PRO A 30 22.42 16.22 -27.61
N GLU A 31 22.99 15.45 -26.68
CA GLU A 31 23.61 14.15 -27.02
C GLU A 31 23.64 13.19 -25.84
N GLN A 32 22.44 12.80 -25.36
CA GLN A 32 22.26 11.47 -24.74
C GLN A 32 21.05 10.83 -25.42
N LYS A 33 21.31 10.02 -26.44
CA LYS A 33 20.35 9.03 -26.93
C LYS A 33 20.18 7.98 -25.84
N SER A 34 19.38 8.29 -24.83
CA SER A 34 18.73 7.27 -24.00
C SER A 34 17.77 6.55 -24.93
N GLY A 35 18.02 5.26 -25.18
CA GLY A 35 17.05 4.43 -25.87
C GLY A 35 15.75 4.49 -25.08
N GLU A 36 14.78 5.26 -25.55
CA GLU A 36 13.41 5.18 -25.10
C GLU A 36 12.92 3.76 -25.37
N THR A 37 12.92 2.95 -24.34
CA THR A 37 12.12 1.74 -24.32
C THR A 37 10.68 2.22 -24.25
N THR A 38 10.04 2.42 -25.40
CA THR A 38 8.59 2.62 -25.45
C THR A 38 7.95 1.34 -24.93
N MET A 39 7.48 1.38 -23.70
CA MET A 39 6.68 0.30 -23.14
C MET A 39 5.35 0.28 -23.90
N THR A 40 5.23 -0.62 -24.87
CA THR A 40 4.00 -0.87 -25.63
C THR A 40 3.09 -1.88 -24.92
N ASP A 41 3.59 -2.55 -23.91
CA ASP A 41 2.90 -3.65 -23.24
C ASP A 41 2.36 -3.25 -21.85
N PRO A 42 1.13 -3.66 -21.51
CA PRO A 42 0.50 -3.24 -20.27
C PRO A 42 1.22 -3.84 -19.07
N LEU A 43 1.64 -2.97 -18.12
CA LEU A 43 2.05 -3.37 -16.78
C LEU A 43 0.81 -3.37 -15.91
N VAL A 44 0.55 -4.49 -15.21
CA VAL A 44 -0.56 -4.63 -14.27
C VAL A 44 -0.01 -4.91 -12.89
N MET A 45 -0.42 -4.12 -11.91
CA MET A 45 -0.02 -4.29 -10.50
C MET A 45 -1.25 -4.47 -9.63
N GLY A 46 -1.18 -5.46 -8.74
CA GLY A 46 -2.15 -5.67 -7.65
C GLY A 46 -1.44 -5.63 -6.31
N ALA A 47 -2.09 -5.03 -5.30
CA ALA A 47 -1.61 -5.01 -3.93
C ALA A 47 -2.75 -5.27 -2.95
N ASP A 48 -2.45 -5.97 -1.85
CA ASP A 48 -3.40 -6.20 -0.76
C ASP A 48 -2.67 -6.17 0.58
N THR A 49 -3.35 -5.61 1.60
CA THR A 49 -2.78 -5.34 2.92
C THR A 49 -3.53 -6.10 4.01
N VAL A 50 -2.78 -6.72 4.89
CA VAL A 50 -3.30 -7.42 6.07
C VAL A 50 -2.59 -6.95 7.33
N VAL A 51 -3.31 -6.96 8.44
CA VAL A 51 -2.76 -6.74 9.79
C VAL A 51 -2.61 -8.09 10.47
N ALA A 52 -1.49 -8.33 11.12
CA ALA A 52 -1.21 -9.55 11.87
C ALA A 52 -0.88 -9.22 13.34
N CYS A 53 -1.52 -9.93 14.25
CA CYS A 53 -1.28 -9.83 15.70
C CYS A 53 -1.45 -11.20 16.35
N ASP A 54 -0.47 -11.63 17.17
CA ASP A 54 -0.46 -12.92 17.87
C ASP A 54 -0.74 -14.12 16.94
N GLY A 55 -0.15 -14.12 15.73
CA GLY A 55 -0.34 -15.18 14.74
C GLY A 55 -1.73 -15.20 14.08
N LYS A 56 -2.56 -14.20 14.31
CA LYS A 56 -3.87 -14.03 13.68
C LYS A 56 -3.82 -12.94 12.62
N ILE A 57 -4.46 -13.18 11.49
CA ILE A 57 -4.69 -12.18 10.45
C ILE A 57 -6.00 -11.46 10.76
N LEU A 58 -5.93 -10.14 10.85
CA LEU A 58 -7.07 -9.25 11.07
C LEU A 58 -7.42 -8.58 9.75
N GLY A 59 -8.52 -9.01 9.16
CA GLY A 59 -9.12 -8.39 7.98
C GLY A 59 -9.95 -7.15 8.34
N LYS A 60 -10.88 -6.78 7.45
CA LYS A 60 -11.88 -5.74 7.72
C LYS A 60 -12.88 -6.27 8.76
N PRO A 61 -13.33 -5.44 9.71
CA PRO A 61 -14.33 -5.85 10.69
C PRO A 61 -15.70 -6.09 10.03
N ALA A 62 -16.45 -7.05 10.56
CA ALA A 62 -17.79 -7.34 10.08
C ALA A 62 -18.82 -6.31 10.58
N ASP A 63 -18.59 -5.78 11.78
CA ASP A 63 -19.44 -4.84 12.49
C ASP A 63 -18.65 -3.99 13.49
N THR A 64 -19.33 -3.11 14.20
CA THR A 64 -18.74 -2.20 15.20
C THR A 64 -18.14 -2.93 16.39
N GLU A 65 -18.74 -4.03 16.82
CA GLU A 65 -18.24 -4.87 17.91
C GLU A 65 -16.94 -5.57 17.53
N ALA A 66 -16.88 -6.11 16.30
CA ALA A 66 -15.66 -6.71 15.76
C ALA A 66 -14.55 -5.67 15.65
N ALA A 67 -14.88 -4.44 15.19
CA ALA A 67 -13.93 -3.33 15.13
C ALA A 67 -13.38 -2.98 16.52
N ALA A 68 -14.24 -2.84 17.52
CA ALA A 68 -13.82 -2.56 18.89
C ALA A 68 -12.95 -3.69 19.48
N ALA A 69 -13.28 -4.94 19.20
CA ALA A 69 -12.50 -6.10 19.65
C ALA A 69 -11.10 -6.13 19.00
N MET A 70 -10.98 -5.82 17.69
CA MET A 70 -9.69 -5.72 17.02
C MET A 70 -8.84 -4.60 17.61
N LEU A 71 -9.38 -3.40 17.81
CA LEU A 71 -8.68 -2.27 18.42
C LEU A 71 -8.24 -2.58 19.86
N THR A 72 -9.09 -3.28 20.64
CA THR A 72 -8.75 -3.75 21.99
C THR A 72 -7.56 -4.71 21.97
N MET A 73 -7.44 -5.55 20.94
CA MET A 73 -6.30 -6.46 20.76
C MET A 73 -5.02 -5.70 20.40
N LEU A 74 -5.12 -4.62 19.62
CA LEU A 74 -3.97 -3.89 19.05
C LEU A 74 -3.45 -2.78 19.98
N GLN A 75 -4.29 -2.20 20.84
CA GLN A 75 -3.93 -1.07 21.68
C GLN A 75 -2.79 -1.40 22.66
N GLY A 76 -1.93 -0.41 22.96
CA GLY A 76 -0.84 -0.49 23.93
C GLY A 76 0.33 -1.39 23.53
N ARG A 77 0.36 -1.90 22.31
CA ARG A 77 1.38 -2.87 21.85
C ARG A 77 1.76 -2.71 20.39
N GLY A 78 2.76 -3.45 19.94
CA GLY A 78 3.14 -3.58 18.53
C GLY A 78 2.39 -4.69 17.84
N HIS A 79 2.12 -4.49 16.55
CA HIS A 79 1.58 -5.48 15.62
C HIS A 79 2.18 -5.30 14.24
N GLU A 80 2.00 -6.24 13.35
CA GLU A 80 2.63 -6.24 12.04
C GLU A 80 1.61 -5.95 10.95
N VAL A 81 2.02 -5.15 9.95
CA VAL A 81 1.26 -4.87 8.73
C VAL A 81 2.06 -5.40 7.55
N TYR A 82 1.43 -6.21 6.73
CA TYR A 82 2.02 -6.77 5.52
C TYR A 82 1.22 -6.32 4.31
N THR A 83 1.91 -5.79 3.30
CA THR A 83 1.32 -5.59 1.97
C THR A 83 2.02 -6.52 0.98
N GLY A 84 1.25 -7.40 0.38
CA GLY A 84 1.68 -8.21 -0.76
C GLY A 84 1.48 -7.43 -2.05
N VAL A 85 2.45 -7.48 -2.96
CA VAL A 85 2.40 -6.84 -4.28
C VAL A 85 2.73 -7.88 -5.34
N THR A 86 1.92 -7.91 -6.40
CA THR A 86 2.18 -8.71 -7.59
C THR A 86 2.16 -7.81 -8.81
N ILE A 87 3.20 -7.90 -9.64
CA ILE A 87 3.38 -7.14 -10.87
C ILE A 87 3.44 -8.14 -12.03
N LEU A 88 2.56 -7.95 -13.01
CA LEU A 88 2.55 -8.67 -14.28
C LEU A 88 3.11 -7.73 -15.34
N TYR A 89 4.10 -8.18 -16.07
CA TYR A 89 4.74 -7.41 -17.13
C TYR A 89 5.15 -8.34 -18.29
N GLU A 90 5.49 -7.76 -19.43
CA GLU A 90 6.02 -8.51 -20.56
C GLU A 90 7.50 -8.17 -20.75
N GLU A 91 8.30 -9.20 -21.05
CA GLU A 91 9.72 -9.06 -21.37
C GLU A 91 10.06 -10.01 -22.54
N ASN A 92 10.54 -9.45 -23.64
CA ASN A 92 10.87 -10.20 -24.87
C ASN A 92 9.70 -11.04 -25.43
N GLY A 93 8.46 -10.55 -25.34
CA GLY A 93 7.25 -11.24 -25.80
C GLY A 93 6.77 -12.34 -24.85
N GLU A 94 7.36 -12.46 -23.66
CA GLU A 94 6.96 -13.41 -22.63
C GLU A 94 6.38 -12.69 -21.42
N ARG A 95 5.24 -13.19 -20.91
CA ARG A 95 4.64 -12.70 -19.67
C ARG A 95 5.46 -13.14 -18.48
N LYS A 96 5.80 -12.18 -17.65
CA LYS A 96 6.55 -12.36 -16.39
C LYS A 96 5.69 -11.92 -15.21
N THR A 97 6.01 -12.48 -14.05
CA THR A 97 5.37 -12.14 -12.78
C THR A 97 6.44 -11.89 -11.74
N LEU A 98 6.36 -10.74 -11.09
CA LEU A 98 7.13 -10.43 -9.88
C LEU A 98 6.17 -10.35 -8.71
N THR A 99 6.45 -11.08 -7.62
CA THR A 99 5.67 -11.01 -6.38
C THR A 99 6.60 -10.82 -5.20
N PHE A 100 6.26 -9.87 -4.35
CA PHE A 100 6.98 -9.60 -3.11
C PHE A 100 6.01 -9.12 -2.02
N HIS A 101 6.48 -9.01 -0.81
CA HIS A 101 5.75 -8.38 0.29
C HIS A 101 6.67 -7.43 1.06
N GLU A 102 6.06 -6.44 1.70
CA GLU A 102 6.71 -5.53 2.63
C GLU A 102 6.07 -5.69 4.01
N LYS A 103 6.88 -5.54 5.07
CA LYS A 103 6.45 -5.65 6.46
C LYS A 103 6.79 -4.38 7.22
N THR A 104 5.83 -3.88 7.99
CA THR A 104 6.02 -2.76 8.92
C THR A 104 5.41 -3.10 10.26
N THR A 105 6.14 -2.84 11.35
CA THR A 105 5.59 -2.92 12.70
C THR A 105 5.00 -1.57 13.08
N VAL A 106 3.75 -1.59 13.55
CA VAL A 106 3.05 -0.40 14.06
C VAL A 106 2.87 -0.53 15.57
N HIS A 107 3.25 0.50 16.32
CA HIS A 107 3.12 0.55 17.79
C HIS A 107 2.02 1.50 18.19
N PHE A 108 1.07 1.01 18.97
CA PHE A 108 -0.02 1.82 19.54
C PHE A 108 0.29 2.30 20.94
N TYR A 109 -0.17 3.49 21.27
CA TYR A 109 -0.39 3.89 22.64
C TYR A 109 -1.55 3.10 23.26
N PRO A 110 -1.59 2.96 24.60
CA PRO A 110 -2.79 2.44 25.27
C PRO A 110 -4.02 3.30 24.94
N MET A 111 -5.15 2.64 24.71
CA MET A 111 -6.45 3.26 24.46
C MET A 111 -7.44 2.79 25.51
N THR A 112 -8.27 3.70 26.01
CA THR A 112 -9.40 3.35 26.85
C THR A 112 -10.58 2.84 26.02
N ASP A 113 -11.50 2.10 26.63
CA ASP A 113 -12.73 1.64 25.95
C ASP A 113 -13.56 2.81 25.39
N ALA A 114 -13.55 3.96 26.06
CA ALA A 114 -14.24 5.16 25.60
C ALA A 114 -13.62 5.71 24.31
N GLN A 115 -12.28 5.74 24.22
CA GLN A 115 -11.55 6.17 23.03
C GLN A 115 -11.74 5.21 21.85
N ILE A 116 -11.76 3.90 22.14
CA ILE A 116 -12.04 2.89 21.10
C ILE A 116 -13.46 3.09 20.55
N ARG A 117 -14.45 3.25 21.41
CA ARG A 117 -15.84 3.48 20.98
C ARG A 117 -15.99 4.80 20.23
N GLU A 118 -15.34 5.86 20.66
CA GLU A 118 -15.32 7.15 19.95
C GLU A 118 -14.80 6.98 18.53
N TYR A 119 -13.67 6.28 18.36
CA TYR A 119 -13.10 6.03 17.04
C TYR A 119 -14.00 5.14 16.18
N VAL A 120 -14.54 4.06 16.74
CA VAL A 120 -15.48 3.17 16.00
C VAL A 120 -16.72 3.93 15.54
N ALA A 121 -17.23 4.85 16.36
CA ALA A 121 -18.41 5.67 16.03
C ALA A 121 -18.19 6.62 14.85
N THR A 122 -16.93 6.91 14.47
CA THR A 122 -16.62 7.69 13.25
C THR A 122 -16.92 6.94 11.96
N GLY A 123 -17.04 5.61 12.00
CA GLY A 123 -17.17 4.75 10.82
C GLY A 123 -15.86 4.50 10.07
N ASP A 124 -14.80 5.26 10.35
CA ASP A 124 -13.46 5.16 9.70
C ASP A 124 -12.84 3.75 9.78
N PRO A 125 -12.98 2.97 10.89
CA PRO A 125 -12.43 1.62 11.01
C PRO A 125 -13.01 0.58 10.05
N MET A 126 -14.22 0.79 9.53
CA MET A 126 -15.05 -0.28 8.96
C MET A 126 -14.55 -0.84 7.63
N ASP A 127 -13.76 -0.07 6.88
CA ASP A 127 -13.23 -0.46 5.57
C ASP A 127 -11.73 -0.85 5.63
N LYS A 128 -11.15 -0.93 6.84
CA LYS A 128 -9.70 -1.11 7.03
C LYS A 128 -9.35 -2.42 7.71
N ALA A 129 -8.30 -3.08 7.23
CA ALA A 129 -7.73 -4.25 7.90
C ALA A 129 -7.24 -3.87 9.31
N GLY A 130 -7.56 -4.69 10.32
CA GLY A 130 -7.24 -4.41 11.72
C GLY A 130 -8.04 -3.25 12.31
N SER A 131 -9.05 -2.75 11.62
CA SER A 131 -9.98 -1.71 12.09
C SER A 131 -9.30 -0.35 12.38
N TYR A 132 -8.25 0.02 11.65
CA TYR A 132 -7.64 1.35 11.79
C TYR A 132 -6.94 1.82 10.52
N GLY A 133 -6.85 3.14 10.36
CA GLY A 133 -5.99 3.80 9.38
C GLY A 133 -4.85 4.54 10.06
N ILE A 134 -3.62 4.43 9.53
CA ILE A 134 -2.47 5.19 10.05
C ILE A 134 -2.65 6.70 9.85
N GLN A 135 -3.49 7.07 8.90
CA GLN A 135 -3.87 8.46 8.61
C GLN A 135 -5.16 8.85 9.36
N GLY A 136 -5.44 10.14 9.42
CA GLY A 136 -6.69 10.64 9.98
C GLY A 136 -6.80 10.51 11.51
N PHE A 137 -7.99 10.13 11.97
CA PHE A 137 -8.34 10.17 13.40
C PHE A 137 -7.46 9.25 14.25
N CYS A 138 -7.15 8.04 13.77
CA CYS A 138 -6.38 7.05 14.51
C CYS A 138 -4.91 7.42 14.71
N ALA A 139 -4.37 8.33 13.89
CA ALA A 139 -2.96 8.74 13.97
C ALA A 139 -2.53 9.18 15.38
N ARG A 140 -3.43 9.74 16.17
CA ARG A 140 -3.19 10.19 17.56
C ARG A 140 -2.88 9.04 18.52
N TYR A 141 -3.26 7.82 18.18
CA TYR A 141 -3.02 6.62 18.97
C TYR A 141 -1.82 5.81 18.51
N ILE A 142 -1.16 6.22 17.42
CA ILE A 142 0.03 5.54 16.90
C ILE A 142 1.28 6.17 17.53
N ARG A 143 2.02 5.38 18.30
CA ARG A 143 3.26 5.79 18.96
C ARG A 143 4.43 5.90 17.97
N GLY A 144 4.45 5.05 16.96
CA GLY A 144 5.51 4.99 15.96
C GLY A 144 5.41 3.75 15.09
N ILE A 145 6.28 3.69 14.09
CA ILE A 145 6.41 2.55 13.19
C ILE A 145 7.87 2.15 13.04
N GLU A 146 8.10 0.88 12.70
CA GLU A 146 9.38 0.33 12.28
C GLU A 146 9.19 -0.30 10.90
N GLY A 147 9.71 0.36 9.84
CA GLY A 147 9.52 -0.02 8.45
C GLY A 147 8.94 1.11 7.59
N ASP A 148 8.27 0.76 6.52
CA ASP A 148 7.74 1.70 5.52
C ASP A 148 6.34 2.19 5.90
N TYR A 149 6.17 3.52 5.98
CA TYR A 149 4.88 4.18 6.20
C TYR A 149 3.89 3.88 5.06
N ASN A 150 4.35 3.92 3.81
CA ASN A 150 3.49 3.69 2.66
C ASN A 150 2.98 2.25 2.59
N ASN A 151 3.75 1.30 3.13
CA ASN A 151 3.30 -0.08 3.32
C ASN A 151 2.05 -0.12 4.22
N VAL A 152 2.04 0.63 5.32
CA VAL A 152 0.88 0.69 6.23
C VAL A 152 -0.31 1.40 5.59
N VAL A 153 -0.08 2.39 4.73
CA VAL A 153 -1.13 3.05 3.94
C VAL A 153 -1.77 2.10 2.93
N GLY A 154 -1.01 1.11 2.42
CA GLY A 154 -1.53 0.06 1.54
C GLY A 154 -0.71 -0.22 0.27
N LEU A 155 0.36 0.55 0.01
CA LEU A 155 1.26 0.31 -1.11
C LEU A 155 2.69 0.75 -0.76
N PRO A 156 3.68 -0.16 -0.69
CA PRO A 156 5.07 0.17 -0.40
C PRO A 156 5.75 0.80 -1.64
N VAL A 157 5.40 2.08 -1.91
CA VAL A 157 5.78 2.80 -3.14
C VAL A 157 7.29 2.79 -3.38
N GLY A 158 8.08 2.99 -2.32
CA GLY A 158 9.55 2.98 -2.42
C GLY A 158 10.07 1.63 -2.91
N ARG A 159 9.56 0.52 -2.35
CA ARG A 159 9.93 -0.84 -2.77
C ARG A 159 9.46 -1.13 -4.19
N VAL A 160 8.22 -0.77 -4.53
CA VAL A 160 7.67 -0.92 -5.89
C VAL A 160 8.57 -0.23 -6.91
N TYR A 161 8.95 1.02 -6.65
CA TYR A 161 9.84 1.76 -7.55
C TYR A 161 11.18 1.04 -7.75
N GLN A 162 11.82 0.56 -6.68
CA GLN A 162 13.11 -0.14 -6.76
C GLN A 162 13.01 -1.44 -7.57
N GLU A 163 11.93 -2.19 -7.42
CA GLU A 163 11.70 -3.41 -8.18
C GLU A 163 11.49 -3.11 -9.68
N LEU A 164 10.66 -2.11 -10.01
CA LEU A 164 10.42 -1.69 -11.40
C LEU A 164 11.69 -1.13 -12.04
N HIS A 165 12.45 -0.32 -11.32
CA HIS A 165 13.74 0.22 -11.80
C HIS A 165 14.76 -0.90 -12.03
N GLY A 166 14.82 -1.89 -11.14
CA GLY A 166 15.69 -3.07 -11.30
C GLY A 166 15.37 -3.88 -12.57
N LEU A 167 14.09 -3.93 -12.95
CA LEU A 167 13.61 -4.56 -14.17
C LEU A 167 13.70 -3.64 -15.40
N ARG A 168 14.13 -2.38 -15.26
CA ARG A 168 14.17 -1.35 -16.31
C ARG A 168 12.79 -1.06 -16.93
N LEU A 169 11.76 -1.14 -16.11
CA LEU A 169 10.38 -0.87 -16.49
C LEU A 169 9.96 0.59 -16.20
N VAL A 170 10.81 1.33 -15.48
CA VAL A 170 10.70 2.77 -15.20
C VAL A 170 12.09 3.41 -15.17
#